data_5517d26148d38dccfc246a2d84e70c01
#
_entry.id   5517d26148d38dccfc246a2d84e70c01
#
_cell.length_a   1.000
_cell.length_b   1.000
_cell.length_c   1.000
_cell.angle_alpha   90.00
_cell.angle_beta   90.00
_cell.angle_gamma   90.00
#
_symmetry.space_group_name_H-M   'P 1'
#
loop_
_entity.id
_entity.type
_entity.pdbx_description
1 polymer ?
#
loop_
_entity_poly.entity_id
_entity_poly.type
_entity_poly.pdbx_seq_one_letter_code
_entity_poly.pdbx_strand_id
1 'polypeptide(L)'
;MYSEIKKQQPSLSQCSVAQGDVVIFSYKGVFKEQTSSHILNWIERYLNSDPTVTRPESKKIFKVAVELIQNLIHHSSTSDTSFVFSKSESENRFSLISTNLVDTKQSDELVSALCAIKTISDDELRLLKKSVMENDYRSDHGGGGMGLLELAKLSNGNIESELLPAHHDKLLFCLSVHLKPIQD
;
A
#
# COMPACT_ATOMS: atom_id res chain seq x y z
N MET A 1 14.12 40.96 -5.47
CA MET A 1 15.04 39.88 -5.12
C MET A 1 14.18 38.69 -4.75
N TYR A 2 13.71 37.93 -5.76
CA TYR A 2 12.91 36.72 -5.55
C TYR A 2 13.90 35.54 -5.46
N SER A 3 14.05 35.02 -4.25
CA SER A 3 14.83 33.80 -4.02
C SER A 3 14.15 32.63 -4.74
N GLU A 4 14.88 32.00 -5.65
CA GLU A 4 14.52 30.74 -6.29
C GLU A 4 14.27 29.66 -5.22
N ILE A 5 13.01 29.38 -4.96
CA ILE A 5 12.63 28.14 -4.29
C ILE A 5 12.93 27.02 -5.30
N LYS A 6 14.07 26.37 -5.16
CA LYS A 6 14.34 25.10 -5.86
C LYS A 6 13.19 24.16 -5.50
N LYS A 7 12.29 23.95 -6.46
CA LYS A 7 11.28 22.87 -6.39
C LYS A 7 12.04 21.55 -6.40
N GLN A 8 12.34 21.04 -5.21
CA GLN A 8 12.80 19.67 -5.07
C GLN A 8 11.65 18.77 -5.48
N GLN A 9 11.83 18.00 -6.54
CA GLN A 9 10.94 16.90 -6.85
C GLN A 9 10.98 15.93 -5.66
N PRO A 10 9.83 15.52 -5.10
CA PRO A 10 9.82 14.49 -4.06
C PRO A 10 10.49 13.25 -4.63
N SER A 11 11.64 12.90 -4.08
CA SER A 11 12.34 11.70 -4.47
C SER A 11 11.67 10.50 -3.79
N LEU A 12 11.64 9.34 -4.46
CA LEU A 12 11.20 8.06 -3.87
C LEU A 12 11.85 7.74 -2.52
N SER A 13 12.95 8.43 -2.19
CA SER A 13 13.65 8.32 -0.91
C SER A 13 12.89 8.92 0.27
N GLN A 14 11.79 9.62 0.06
CA GLN A 14 11.00 10.21 1.14
C GLN A 14 9.88 9.28 1.63
N CYS A 15 9.40 8.35 0.78
CA CYS A 15 8.62 7.19 1.21
C CYS A 15 9.62 6.05 1.43
N SER A 16 10.37 6.12 2.50
CA SER A 16 11.62 5.37 2.61
C SER A 16 11.39 3.92 3.00
N VAL A 17 11.97 3.03 2.21
CA VAL A 17 12.41 1.73 2.71
C VAL A 17 13.23 1.98 3.98
N ALA A 18 12.90 1.33 5.08
CA ALA A 18 13.58 1.54 6.34
C ALA A 18 15.09 1.29 6.19
N GLN A 19 15.91 2.04 6.92
CA GLN A 19 17.33 1.89 6.84
C GLN A 19 17.74 0.46 7.27
N GLY A 20 18.41 -0.27 6.38
CA GLY A 20 18.80 -1.66 6.59
C GLY A 20 17.85 -2.69 5.97
N ASP A 21 16.72 -2.28 5.42
CA ASP A 21 15.85 -3.17 4.64
C ASP A 21 16.44 -3.39 3.23
N VAL A 22 16.36 -4.62 2.75
CA VAL A 22 16.76 -4.99 1.39
C VAL A 22 15.57 -4.86 0.46
N VAL A 23 15.71 -4.04 -0.59
CA VAL A 23 14.70 -3.96 -1.65
C VAL A 23 14.76 -5.23 -2.49
N ILE A 24 13.69 -5.99 -2.48
CA ILE A 24 13.54 -7.23 -3.25
C ILE A 24 13.03 -6.91 -4.66
N PHE A 25 12.06 -5.99 -4.74
CA PHE A 25 11.45 -5.56 -5.99
C PHE A 25 11.02 -4.10 -5.90
N SER A 26 11.17 -3.36 -7.00
CA SER A 26 10.61 -2.02 -7.12
C SER A 26 10.16 -1.75 -8.56
N TYR A 27 9.04 -1.05 -8.70
CA TYR A 27 8.54 -0.58 -9.98
C TYR A 27 8.01 0.85 -9.83
N LYS A 28 8.37 1.71 -10.79
CA LYS A 28 7.81 3.06 -10.92
C LYS A 28 7.27 3.25 -12.34
N GLY A 29 6.03 3.70 -12.44
CA GLY A 29 5.39 3.94 -13.73
C GLY A 29 3.89 3.74 -13.67
N VAL A 30 3.25 3.70 -14.83
CA VAL A 30 1.80 3.50 -14.94
C VAL A 30 1.44 2.04 -14.68
N PHE A 31 0.55 1.81 -13.74
CA PHE A 31 0.02 0.48 -13.43
C PHE A 31 -1.16 0.16 -14.37
N LYS A 32 -0.96 -0.82 -15.23
CA LYS A 32 -1.98 -1.41 -16.11
C LYS A 32 -2.14 -2.89 -15.76
N GLU A 33 -3.24 -3.50 -16.15
CA GLU A 33 -3.50 -4.92 -15.86
C GLU A 33 -2.33 -5.85 -16.24
N GLN A 34 -1.73 -5.66 -17.44
CA GLN A 34 -0.60 -6.48 -17.88
C GLN A 34 0.63 -6.29 -16.97
N THR A 35 1.00 -5.04 -16.67
CA THR A 35 2.13 -4.73 -15.79
C THR A 35 1.91 -5.32 -14.41
N SER A 36 0.71 -5.15 -13.88
CA SER A 36 0.31 -5.64 -12.57
C SER A 36 0.35 -7.16 -12.49
N SER A 37 -0.13 -7.85 -13.51
CA SER A 37 -0.04 -9.31 -13.61
C SER A 37 1.41 -9.81 -13.62
N HIS A 38 2.31 -9.14 -14.33
CA HIS A 38 3.73 -9.49 -14.31
C HIS A 38 4.37 -9.28 -12.94
N ILE A 39 4.06 -8.17 -12.26
CA ILE A 39 4.57 -7.89 -10.91
C ILE A 39 4.06 -8.95 -9.92
N LEU A 40 2.76 -9.25 -9.94
CA LEU A 40 2.18 -10.25 -9.04
C LEU A 40 2.75 -11.65 -9.28
N ASN A 41 2.89 -12.07 -10.53
CA ASN A 41 3.52 -13.36 -10.88
C ASN A 41 4.97 -13.43 -10.39
N TRP A 42 5.70 -12.31 -10.48
CA TRP A 42 7.07 -12.25 -9.98
C TRP A 42 7.13 -12.38 -8.45
N ILE A 43 6.26 -11.64 -7.74
CA ILE A 43 6.16 -11.72 -6.27
C ILE A 43 5.80 -13.14 -5.82
N GLU A 44 4.82 -13.77 -6.46
CA GLU A 44 4.41 -15.14 -6.13
C GLU A 44 5.58 -16.13 -6.28
N ARG A 45 6.33 -16.04 -7.39
CA ARG A 45 7.52 -16.86 -7.62
C ARG A 45 8.58 -16.65 -6.55
N TYR A 46 8.86 -15.40 -6.22
CA TYR A 46 9.81 -15.06 -5.16
C TYR A 46 9.41 -15.69 -3.83
N LEU A 47 8.17 -15.48 -3.39
CA LEU A 47 7.65 -16.00 -2.14
C LEU A 47 7.67 -17.53 -2.08
N ASN A 48 7.41 -18.20 -3.21
CA ASN A 48 7.46 -19.65 -3.30
C ASN A 48 8.89 -20.21 -3.33
N SER A 49 9.88 -19.40 -3.68
CA SER A 49 11.31 -19.80 -3.73
C SER A 49 12.06 -19.48 -2.45
N ASP A 50 11.55 -18.62 -1.59
CA ASP A 50 12.18 -18.26 -0.31
C ASP A 50 11.86 -19.32 0.76
N PRO A 51 12.85 -20.16 1.18
CA PRO A 51 12.58 -21.22 2.15
C PRO A 51 12.29 -20.71 3.57
N THR A 52 12.50 -19.41 3.81
CA THR A 52 12.21 -18.78 5.10
C THR A 52 10.77 -18.33 5.22
N VAL A 53 9.99 -18.38 4.13
CA VAL A 53 8.60 -17.95 4.07
C VAL A 53 7.68 -19.15 4.11
N THR A 54 6.83 -19.24 5.14
CA THR A 54 5.82 -20.29 5.23
C THR A 54 4.68 -20.08 4.23
N ARG A 55 3.94 -21.13 3.89
CA ARG A 55 2.76 -21.03 3.00
C ARG A 55 1.70 -20.03 3.49
N PRO A 56 1.33 -19.98 4.78
CA PRO A 56 0.39 -18.96 5.27
C PRO A 56 0.92 -17.53 5.09
N GLU A 57 2.20 -17.30 5.36
CA GLU A 57 2.84 -16.01 5.19
C GLU A 57 2.88 -15.59 3.71
N SER A 58 3.30 -16.51 2.83
CA SER A 58 3.28 -16.28 1.38
C SER A 58 1.91 -15.81 0.89
N LYS A 59 0.84 -16.51 1.30
CA LYS A 59 -0.54 -16.14 0.96
C LYS A 59 -0.92 -14.76 1.51
N LYS A 60 -0.49 -14.44 2.73
CA LYS A 60 -0.78 -13.17 3.40
C LYS A 60 -0.08 -12.01 2.69
N ILE A 61 1.23 -12.15 2.42
CA ILE A 61 2.03 -11.17 1.69
C ILE A 61 1.46 -10.94 0.28
N PHE A 62 1.16 -12.02 -0.42
CA PHE A 62 0.61 -11.96 -1.77
C PHE A 62 -0.75 -11.22 -1.81
N LYS A 63 -1.65 -11.47 -0.85
CA LYS A 63 -2.92 -10.73 -0.75
C LYS A 63 -2.70 -9.25 -0.54
N VAL A 64 -1.76 -8.85 0.32
CA VAL A 64 -1.42 -7.43 0.52
C VAL A 64 -0.88 -6.82 -0.78
N ALA A 65 -0.03 -7.53 -1.51
CA ALA A 65 0.47 -7.07 -2.80
C ALA A 65 -0.67 -6.86 -3.81
N VAL A 66 -1.63 -7.79 -3.88
CA VAL A 66 -2.81 -7.68 -4.76
C VAL A 66 -3.62 -6.42 -4.43
N GLU A 67 -3.97 -6.21 -3.15
CA GLU A 67 -4.75 -5.04 -2.73
C GLU A 67 -4.04 -3.72 -3.03
N LEU A 68 -2.74 -3.62 -2.73
CA LEU A 68 -1.98 -2.40 -3.02
C LEU A 68 -1.89 -2.14 -4.53
N ILE A 69 -1.63 -3.16 -5.34
CA ILE A 69 -1.52 -3.01 -6.79
C ILE A 69 -2.88 -2.68 -7.41
N GLN A 70 -3.97 -3.26 -6.93
CA GLN A 70 -5.33 -2.90 -7.38
C GLN A 70 -5.66 -1.44 -7.05
N ASN A 71 -5.31 -0.97 -5.86
CA ASN A 71 -5.44 0.44 -5.51
C ASN A 71 -4.66 1.35 -6.48
N LEU A 72 -3.44 0.96 -6.86
CA LEU A 72 -2.65 1.71 -7.83
C LEU A 72 -3.27 1.71 -9.24
N ILE A 73 -3.89 0.62 -9.69
CA ILE A 73 -4.61 0.56 -10.97
C ILE A 73 -5.81 1.51 -10.97
N HIS A 74 -6.59 1.49 -9.89
CA HIS A 74 -7.85 2.22 -9.82
C HIS A 74 -7.67 3.72 -9.57
N HIS A 75 -6.64 4.09 -8.81
CA HIS A 75 -6.47 5.46 -8.33
C HIS A 75 -5.29 6.21 -8.93
N SER A 76 -4.51 5.58 -9.83
CA SER A 76 -3.39 6.26 -10.44
C SER A 76 -3.34 6.10 -11.96
N SER A 77 -3.37 7.23 -12.65
CA SER A 77 -3.21 7.30 -14.11
C SER A 77 -1.85 7.90 -14.53
N THR A 78 -0.94 8.12 -13.59
CA THR A 78 0.30 8.87 -13.82
C THR A 78 1.54 8.01 -13.69
N SER A 79 2.67 8.48 -14.26
CA SER A 79 3.98 7.85 -14.12
C SER A 79 4.61 8.03 -12.73
N ASP A 80 4.01 8.87 -11.86
CA ASP A 80 4.49 9.11 -10.50
C ASP A 80 3.90 8.13 -9.48
N THR A 81 3.58 6.95 -9.96
CA THR A 81 3.09 5.83 -9.17
C THR A 81 4.21 4.82 -8.98
N SER A 82 4.35 4.30 -7.78
CA SER A 82 5.35 3.27 -7.50
C SER A 82 4.86 2.20 -6.54
N PHE A 83 5.52 1.05 -6.63
CA PHE A 83 5.36 -0.06 -5.70
C PHE A 83 6.74 -0.59 -5.34
N VAL A 84 6.97 -0.81 -4.04
CA VAL A 84 8.22 -1.37 -3.51
C VAL A 84 7.88 -2.54 -2.60
N PHE A 85 8.64 -3.62 -2.74
CA PHE A 85 8.60 -4.79 -1.88
C PHE A 85 9.99 -4.99 -1.28
N SER A 86 10.10 -4.99 0.04
CA SER A 86 11.36 -5.09 0.77
C SER A 86 11.26 -6.05 1.95
N LYS A 87 12.43 -6.48 2.45
CA LYS A 87 12.58 -7.36 3.61
C LYS A 87 13.61 -6.79 4.56
N SER A 88 13.26 -6.72 5.83
CA SER A 88 14.20 -6.52 6.92
C SER A 88 14.66 -7.88 7.45
N GLU A 89 15.95 -8.17 7.32
CA GLU A 89 16.50 -9.41 7.86
C GLU A 89 16.60 -9.36 9.39
N SER A 90 16.93 -8.17 9.93
CA SER A 90 17.07 -7.98 11.38
C SER A 90 15.74 -8.11 12.14
N GLU A 91 14.64 -7.67 11.53
CA GLU A 91 13.29 -7.74 12.13
C GLU A 91 12.47 -8.91 11.61
N ASN A 92 13.01 -9.68 10.66
CA ASN A 92 12.28 -10.71 9.91
C ASN A 92 10.91 -10.20 9.43
N ARG A 93 10.89 -9.04 8.76
CA ARG A 93 9.69 -8.30 8.38
C ARG A 93 9.67 -8.04 6.89
N PHE A 94 8.53 -8.27 6.26
CA PHE A 94 8.27 -7.80 4.90
C PHE A 94 7.54 -6.46 4.91
N SER A 95 7.92 -5.57 4.01
CA SER A 95 7.29 -4.27 3.82
C SER A 95 6.88 -4.10 2.36
N LEU A 96 5.62 -3.73 2.16
CA LEU A 96 5.07 -3.38 0.85
C LEU A 96 4.65 -1.93 0.89
N ILE A 97 5.18 -1.13 -0.02
CA ILE A 97 4.97 0.31 -0.07
C ILE A 97 4.38 0.67 -1.43
N SER A 98 3.30 1.41 -1.42
CA SER A 98 2.69 1.98 -2.62
C SER A 98 2.69 3.50 -2.56
N THR A 99 2.92 4.17 -3.70
CA THR A 99 2.81 5.63 -3.80
C THR A 99 2.00 6.01 -5.02
N ASN A 100 1.14 7.01 -4.88
CA ASN A 100 0.40 7.60 -5.98
C ASN A 100 0.06 9.07 -5.69
N LEU A 101 -0.22 9.83 -6.73
CA LEU A 101 -0.71 11.20 -6.59
C LEU A 101 -2.20 11.21 -6.27
N VAL A 102 -2.57 12.03 -5.29
CA VAL A 102 -3.95 12.28 -4.88
C VAL A 102 -4.24 13.77 -4.87
N ASP A 103 -5.49 14.14 -5.04
CA ASP A 103 -5.93 15.52 -4.78
C ASP A 103 -6.27 15.69 -3.29
N THR A 104 -6.54 16.93 -2.87
CA THR A 104 -6.84 17.25 -1.48
C THR A 104 -8.07 16.51 -0.96
N LYS A 105 -9.12 16.37 -1.77
CA LYS A 105 -10.34 15.67 -1.37
C LYS A 105 -10.07 14.19 -1.14
N GLN A 106 -9.38 13.55 -2.08
CA GLN A 106 -8.96 12.15 -1.94
C GLN A 106 -8.07 11.93 -0.73
N SER A 107 -7.15 12.87 -0.44
CA SER A 107 -6.27 12.77 0.72
C SER A 107 -7.04 12.81 2.04
N ASP A 108 -8.04 13.71 2.16
CA ASP A 108 -8.87 13.82 3.36
C ASP A 108 -9.71 12.55 3.59
N GLU A 109 -10.27 11.99 2.53
CA GLU A 109 -11.01 10.72 2.57
C GLU A 109 -10.11 9.56 3.02
N LEU A 110 -8.90 9.44 2.47
CA LEU A 110 -7.94 8.40 2.82
C LEU A 110 -7.45 8.52 4.26
N VAL A 111 -7.09 9.72 4.70
CA VAL A 111 -6.67 9.97 6.09
C VAL A 111 -7.79 9.63 7.06
N SER A 112 -9.02 10.04 6.77
CA SER A 112 -10.19 9.75 7.60
C SER A 112 -10.43 8.23 7.70
N ALA A 113 -10.34 7.50 6.58
CA ALA A 113 -10.48 6.05 6.56
C ALA A 113 -9.38 5.34 7.37
N LEU A 114 -8.12 5.77 7.22
CA LEU A 114 -6.99 5.20 7.96
C LEU A 114 -7.07 5.51 9.46
N CYS A 115 -7.51 6.71 9.85
CA CYS A 115 -7.73 7.04 11.25
C CYS A 115 -8.84 6.18 11.85
N ALA A 116 -9.95 5.99 11.14
CA ALA A 116 -11.04 5.13 11.57
C ALA A 116 -10.56 3.68 11.77
N ILE A 117 -9.78 3.14 10.84
CA ILE A 117 -9.23 1.78 10.92
C ILE A 117 -8.33 1.59 12.15
N LYS A 118 -7.51 2.58 12.52
CA LYS A 118 -6.63 2.51 13.68
C LYS A 118 -7.37 2.49 15.02
N THR A 119 -8.62 2.93 15.05
CA THR A 119 -9.46 3.01 16.26
C THR A 119 -10.48 1.89 16.36
N ILE A 120 -10.71 1.13 15.29
CA ILE A 120 -11.70 0.05 15.24
C ILE A 120 -11.13 -1.23 15.89
N SER A 121 -11.91 -1.84 16.77
CA SER A 121 -11.61 -3.18 17.32
C SER A 121 -11.79 -4.28 16.25
N ASP A 122 -11.18 -5.43 16.47
CA ASP A 122 -11.30 -6.59 15.55
C ASP A 122 -12.76 -7.03 15.32
N ASP A 123 -13.61 -6.94 16.34
CA ASP A 123 -15.01 -7.30 16.26
C ASP A 123 -15.81 -6.28 15.44
N GLU A 124 -15.55 -4.99 15.62
CA GLU A 124 -16.15 -3.92 14.82
C GLU A 124 -15.69 -4.01 13.37
N LEU A 125 -14.42 -4.36 13.13
CA LEU A 125 -13.87 -4.58 11.79
C LEU A 125 -14.60 -5.74 11.06
N ARG A 126 -14.92 -6.81 11.77
CA ARG A 126 -15.70 -7.94 11.23
C ARG A 126 -17.13 -7.53 10.90
N LEU A 127 -17.78 -6.76 11.79
CA LEU A 127 -19.15 -6.27 11.59
C LEU A 127 -19.23 -5.30 10.41
N LEU A 128 -18.27 -4.38 10.29
CA LEU A 128 -18.21 -3.43 9.20
C LEU A 128 -18.03 -4.13 7.85
N LYS A 129 -17.14 -5.13 7.78
CA LYS A 129 -16.96 -5.95 6.58
C LYS A 129 -18.24 -6.66 6.18
N LYS A 130 -18.98 -7.23 7.14
CA LYS A 130 -20.24 -7.89 6.90
C LYS A 130 -21.31 -6.91 6.38
N SER A 131 -21.45 -5.73 6.97
CA SER A 131 -22.40 -4.70 6.55
C SER A 131 -22.12 -4.16 5.15
N VAL A 132 -20.84 -4.01 4.77
CA VAL A 132 -20.46 -3.57 3.42
C VAL A 132 -20.69 -4.66 2.37
N MET A 133 -20.54 -5.94 2.74
CA MET A 133 -20.85 -7.08 1.84
C MET A 133 -22.37 -7.29 1.67
N GLU A 134 -23.17 -7.01 2.69
CA GLU A 134 -24.64 -7.17 2.67
C GLU A 134 -25.33 -5.99 1.97
N ASN A 135 -24.77 -4.79 2.07
CA ASN A 135 -25.24 -3.64 1.32
C ASN A 135 -24.51 -3.65 -0.03
N ASP A 136 -25.18 -4.08 -1.08
CA ASP A 136 -24.73 -4.14 -2.49
C ASP A 136 -24.37 -2.75 -3.08
N TYR A 137 -23.90 -1.83 -2.22
CA TYR A 137 -23.32 -0.55 -2.59
C TYR A 137 -21.92 -0.77 -3.17
N ARG A 138 -21.89 -1.37 -4.37
CA ARG A 138 -20.85 -1.08 -5.32
C ARG A 138 -20.98 0.41 -5.66
N SER A 139 -20.25 1.26 -4.93
CA SER A 139 -20.01 2.60 -5.44
C SER A 139 -19.39 2.43 -6.82
N ASP A 140 -19.91 3.11 -7.84
CA ASP A 140 -19.41 3.13 -9.23
C ASP A 140 -17.94 3.55 -9.35
N HIS A 141 -17.28 3.78 -8.23
CA HIS A 141 -15.87 4.20 -8.07
C HIS A 141 -15.04 3.18 -7.27
N GLY A 142 -15.33 1.87 -7.40
CA GLY A 142 -14.45 0.81 -6.88
C GLY A 142 -14.16 0.93 -5.38
N GLY A 143 -15.03 0.40 -4.55
CA GLY A 143 -14.80 -0.09 -3.18
C GLY A 143 -13.85 0.69 -2.24
N GLY A 144 -13.90 2.00 -2.18
CA GLY A 144 -12.90 2.88 -1.55
C GLY A 144 -12.64 2.77 -0.04
N GLY A 145 -13.13 1.74 0.62
CA GLY A 145 -12.83 1.47 2.04
C GLY A 145 -12.48 0.01 2.31
N MET A 146 -12.89 -0.89 1.43
CA MET A 146 -12.72 -2.34 1.62
C MET A 146 -11.25 -2.79 1.55
N GLY A 147 -10.48 -2.26 0.60
CA GLY A 147 -9.08 -2.59 0.44
C GLY A 147 -8.24 -2.18 1.65
N LEU A 148 -8.45 -0.97 2.17
CA LEU A 148 -7.75 -0.49 3.37
C LEU A 148 -8.10 -1.32 4.61
N LEU A 149 -9.37 -1.74 4.76
CA LEU A 149 -9.81 -2.63 5.84
C LEU A 149 -9.15 -4.01 5.75
N GLU A 150 -9.05 -4.57 4.53
CA GLU A 150 -8.39 -5.85 4.32
C GLU A 150 -6.88 -5.75 4.60
N LEU A 151 -6.22 -4.66 4.18
CA LEU A 151 -4.82 -4.38 4.50
C LEU A 151 -4.59 -4.28 6.00
N ALA A 152 -5.47 -3.56 6.74
CA ALA A 152 -5.39 -3.44 8.18
C ALA A 152 -5.50 -4.80 8.87
N LYS A 153 -6.45 -5.61 8.46
CA LYS A 153 -6.63 -6.97 9.00
C LYS A 153 -5.43 -7.86 8.70
N LEU A 154 -4.94 -7.87 7.46
CA LEU A 154 -3.81 -8.69 7.05
C LEU A 154 -2.51 -8.27 7.75
N SER A 155 -2.33 -7.00 8.06
CA SER A 155 -1.13 -6.48 8.74
C SER A 155 -1.26 -6.42 10.26
N ASN A 156 -2.40 -6.82 10.83
CA ASN A 156 -2.71 -6.61 12.25
C ASN A 156 -2.58 -5.12 12.66
N GLY A 157 -3.03 -4.22 11.80
CA GLY A 157 -2.96 -2.77 12.02
C GLY A 157 -1.59 -2.14 11.75
N ASN A 158 -0.57 -2.90 11.32
CA ASN A 158 0.76 -2.37 11.00
C ASN A 158 0.75 -1.68 9.62
N ILE A 159 0.03 -0.57 9.54
CA ILE A 159 -0.07 0.29 8.38
C ILE A 159 0.42 1.68 8.74
N GLU A 160 1.28 2.23 7.90
CA GLU A 160 1.75 3.61 7.99
C GLU A 160 1.37 4.35 6.71
N SER A 161 1.08 5.64 6.86
CA SER A 161 0.77 6.49 5.72
C SER A 161 1.40 7.85 5.86
N GLU A 162 1.80 8.43 4.75
CA GLU A 162 2.40 9.74 4.68
C GLU A 162 1.83 10.51 3.47
N LEU A 163 1.65 11.82 3.63
CA LEU A 163 1.26 12.75 2.58
C LEU A 163 2.38 13.76 2.39
N LEU A 164 2.94 13.82 1.20
CA LEU A 164 4.03 14.71 0.84
C LEU A 164 3.57 15.71 -0.23
N PRO A 165 3.98 16.99 -0.17
CA PRO A 165 3.70 17.95 -1.23
C PRO A 165 4.25 17.46 -2.58
N ALA A 166 3.42 17.55 -3.63
CA ALA A 166 3.80 17.24 -5.01
C ALA A 166 3.56 18.45 -5.91
N HIS A 167 3.52 18.27 -7.24
CA HIS A 167 3.29 19.34 -8.18
C HIS A 167 1.79 19.53 -8.45
N HIS A 168 1.42 20.72 -8.94
CA HIS A 168 0.06 21.03 -9.43
C HIS A 168 -1.04 20.78 -8.39
N ASP A 169 -0.83 21.26 -7.16
CA ASP A 169 -1.79 21.14 -6.05
C ASP A 169 -2.18 19.68 -5.72
N LYS A 170 -1.31 18.74 -6.07
CA LYS A 170 -1.43 17.33 -5.69
C LYS A 170 -0.51 16.97 -4.54
N LEU A 171 -0.89 15.93 -3.84
CA LEU A 171 -0.10 15.29 -2.78
C LEU A 171 0.37 13.92 -3.25
N LEU A 172 1.56 13.52 -2.86
CA LEU A 172 2.03 12.16 -2.98
C LEU A 172 1.58 11.38 -1.75
N PHE A 173 0.61 10.50 -1.93
CA PHE A 173 0.16 9.58 -0.89
C PHE A 173 1.05 8.34 -0.88
N CYS A 174 1.61 8.05 0.27
CA CYS A 174 2.45 6.91 0.53
C CYS A 174 1.74 6.00 1.53
N LEU A 175 1.60 4.73 1.21
CA LEU A 175 1.01 3.72 2.08
C LEU A 175 1.99 2.57 2.24
N SER A 176 2.41 2.31 3.49
CA SER A 176 3.32 1.23 3.86
C SER A 176 2.59 0.19 4.70
N VAL A 177 2.70 -1.07 4.32
CA VAL A 177 2.13 -2.21 5.03
C VAL A 177 3.25 -3.13 5.47
N HIS A 178 3.33 -3.37 6.77
CA HIS A 178 4.37 -4.18 7.39
C HIS A 178 3.82 -5.52 7.87
N LEU A 179 4.47 -6.60 7.45
CA LEU A 179 4.06 -7.95 7.79
C LEU A 179 5.20 -8.65 8.53
N LYS A 180 4.96 -8.98 9.80
CA LYS A 180 5.85 -9.84 10.58
C LYS A 180 5.43 -11.30 10.41
N PRO A 181 6.39 -12.24 10.45
CA PRO A 181 6.08 -13.66 10.51
C PRO A 181 5.14 -13.96 11.68
N ILE A 182 4.34 -14.98 11.50
CA ILE A 182 3.55 -15.53 12.59
C ILE A 182 4.57 -16.19 13.54
N GLN A 183 4.73 -15.64 14.73
CA GLN A 183 5.48 -16.32 15.80
C GLN A 183 4.57 -17.43 16.30
N ASP A 184 5.02 -18.67 16.18
CA ASP A 184 4.38 -19.85 16.78
C ASP A 184 4.45 -19.80 18.31
#